data_1a435e7cdddb7c8b2e1ad922c77bbf42
#
_entry.id   1a435e7cdddb7c8b2e1ad922c77bbf42
#
_cell.length_a   1.000
_cell.length_b   1.000
_cell.length_c   1.000
_cell.angle_alpha   90.00
_cell.angle_beta   90.00
_cell.angle_gamma   90.00
#
_symmetry.space_group_name_H-M   'P 1'
#
loop_
_entity.id
_entity.type
_entity.pdbx_description
1 polymer ?
#
loop_
_entity_poly.entity_id
_entity_poly.type
_entity_poly.pdbx_seq_one_letter_code
_entity_poly.pdbx_strand_id
1 'polypeptide(L)'
;RYFSRIQCEVQKEIQDQGIYAMVRQENLNEDFIQRELKNTIINKCCQMGLETIQVDREVTLQDNKRTDLLVRYGMCNPIMIELKLLNNNEIQNDKERQEYKHKFIQYTRATNACLSVFWVFNVHKKNSKINKFEELKIEYNDLNNTLVLLTDCKCSSGVETGLSPNKKEPKVKKTSKKVK
;
A
#
# COMPACT_ATOMS: atom_id res chain seq x y z
N ARG A 1 -8.36 -4.01 18.84
CA ARG A 1 -8.54 -2.58 19.24
C ARG A 1 -7.31 -1.74 18.89
N TYR A 2 -6.09 -2.14 19.28
CA TYR A 2 -4.86 -1.40 18.96
C TYR A 2 -4.54 -1.36 17.47
N PHE A 3 -4.68 -2.48 16.76
CA PHE A 3 -4.39 -2.54 15.33
C PHE A 3 -5.26 -1.59 14.50
N SER A 4 -6.56 -1.49 14.80
CA SER A 4 -7.45 -0.57 14.08
C SER A 4 -7.01 0.90 14.23
N ARG A 5 -6.49 1.27 15.40
CA ARG A 5 -5.95 2.62 15.61
C ARG A 5 -4.64 2.84 14.85
N ILE A 6 -3.71 1.88 14.92
CA ILE A 6 -2.45 1.91 14.14
C ILE A 6 -2.76 2.00 12.65
N GLN A 7 -3.69 1.18 12.15
CA GLN A 7 -4.11 1.20 10.76
C GLN A 7 -4.60 2.57 10.31
N CYS A 8 -5.49 3.21 11.09
CA CYS A 8 -6.00 4.55 10.76
C CYS A 8 -4.87 5.59 10.70
N GLU A 9 -3.96 5.58 11.67
CA GLU A 9 -2.83 6.51 11.72
C GLU A 9 -1.85 6.26 10.56
N VAL A 10 -1.57 4.99 10.25
CA VAL A 10 -0.73 4.60 9.11
C VAL A 10 -1.37 5.02 7.78
N GLN A 11 -2.67 4.80 7.60
CA GLN A 11 -3.37 5.23 6.39
C GLN A 11 -3.34 6.75 6.21
N LYS A 12 -3.55 7.51 7.28
CA LYS A 12 -3.42 8.98 7.24
C LYS A 12 -2.01 9.40 6.85
N GLU A 13 -0.97 8.85 7.46
CA GLU A 13 0.42 9.18 7.14
C GLU A 13 0.74 8.90 5.67
N ILE A 14 0.28 7.77 5.16
CA ILE A 14 0.44 7.41 3.75
C ILE A 14 -0.27 8.41 2.83
N GLN A 15 -1.49 8.83 3.20
CA GLN A 15 -2.30 9.74 2.40
C GLN A 15 -1.84 11.20 2.49
N ASP A 16 -1.40 11.63 3.68
CA ASP A 16 -1.17 13.06 3.94
C ASP A 16 0.27 13.51 3.68
N GLN A 17 1.27 12.65 3.89
CA GLN A 17 2.63 13.16 3.99
C GLN A 17 3.73 12.49 3.15
N GLY A 18 3.62 11.27 2.74
CA GLY A 18 4.93 10.77 2.47
C GLY A 18 5.10 9.82 1.32
N ILE A 19 4.50 8.69 1.40
CA ILE A 19 4.61 7.68 0.34
C ILE A 19 4.16 8.28 -0.98
N TYR A 20 3.21 9.20 -0.94
CA TYR A 20 2.70 9.86 -2.14
C TYR A 20 3.73 10.75 -2.85
N ALA A 21 4.52 11.53 -2.13
CA ALA A 21 5.56 12.36 -2.74
C ALA A 21 6.69 11.53 -3.35
N MET A 22 7.05 10.42 -2.69
CA MET A 22 8.03 9.44 -3.18
C MET A 22 7.48 8.63 -4.37
N VAL A 23 6.19 8.27 -4.33
CA VAL A 23 5.46 7.56 -5.37
C VAL A 23 5.51 8.25 -6.73
N ARG A 24 5.63 9.56 -6.77
CA ARG A 24 5.73 10.32 -8.02
C ARG A 24 7.11 10.25 -8.68
N GLN A 25 8.14 9.88 -7.96
CA GLN A 25 9.52 9.97 -8.43
C GLN A 25 10.09 8.65 -8.92
N GLU A 26 9.53 7.51 -8.52
CA GLU A 26 10.07 6.19 -8.84
C GLU A 26 8.99 5.24 -9.40
N ASN A 27 9.43 4.22 -10.12
CA ASN A 27 8.56 3.11 -10.53
C ASN A 27 8.10 2.35 -9.28
N LEU A 28 6.91 2.66 -8.82
CA LEU A 28 6.28 2.03 -7.67
C LEU A 28 6.13 0.53 -7.89
N ASN A 29 6.81 -0.21 -7.06
CA ASN A 29 6.66 -1.64 -6.94
C ASN A 29 6.19 -2.01 -5.52
N GLU A 30 5.72 -3.23 -5.35
CA GLU A 30 5.26 -3.74 -4.05
C GLU A 30 6.38 -3.70 -3.00
N ASP A 31 7.64 -3.98 -3.37
CA ASP A 31 8.79 -3.96 -2.47
C ASP A 31 9.03 -2.59 -1.83
N PHE A 32 8.89 -1.52 -2.61
CA PHE A 32 8.99 -0.16 -2.08
C PHE A 32 7.88 0.11 -1.04
N ILE A 33 6.62 -0.23 -1.38
CA ILE A 33 5.49 -0.02 -0.48
C ILE A 33 5.64 -0.85 0.80
N GLN A 34 6.13 -2.09 0.71
CA GLN A 34 6.41 -2.93 1.88
C GLN A 34 7.41 -2.27 2.84
N ARG A 35 8.51 -1.70 2.30
CA ARG A 35 9.51 -1.00 3.12
C ARG A 35 8.93 0.21 3.83
N GLU A 36 8.23 1.06 3.08
CA GLU A 36 7.64 2.28 3.63
C GLU A 36 6.53 1.96 4.64
N LEU A 37 5.69 0.97 4.36
CA LEU A 37 4.65 0.55 5.28
C LEU A 37 5.26 0.00 6.58
N LYS A 38 6.31 -0.82 6.49
CA LYS A 38 7.04 -1.31 7.66
C LYS A 38 7.54 -0.14 8.52
N ASN A 39 8.24 0.81 7.92
CA ASN A 39 8.81 1.97 8.62
C ASN A 39 7.70 2.81 9.27
N THR A 40 6.61 3.05 8.55
CA THR A 40 5.47 3.81 9.05
C THR A 40 4.79 3.11 10.22
N ILE A 41 4.60 1.79 10.17
CA ILE A 41 4.04 1.01 11.28
C ILE A 41 4.95 1.13 12.51
N ILE A 42 6.25 0.92 12.36
CA ILE A 42 7.21 1.01 13.46
C ILE A 42 7.15 2.40 14.10
N ASN A 43 7.25 3.45 13.29
CA ASN A 43 7.22 4.83 13.77
C ASN A 43 5.93 5.17 14.53
N LYS A 44 4.77 4.76 14.00
CA LYS A 44 3.49 4.98 14.68
C LYS A 44 3.37 4.19 15.96
N CYS A 45 3.86 2.97 16.00
CA CYS A 45 3.89 2.17 17.21
C CYS A 45 4.78 2.79 18.28
N CYS A 46 5.97 3.26 17.93
CA CYS A 46 6.84 3.99 18.86
C CYS A 46 6.16 5.26 19.40
N GLN A 47 5.52 6.07 18.54
CA GLN A 47 4.77 7.25 18.96
C GLN A 47 3.61 6.93 19.91
N MET A 48 3.08 5.70 19.86
CA MET A 48 2.02 5.22 20.75
C MET A 48 2.55 4.52 22.02
N GLY A 49 3.85 4.49 22.23
CA GLY A 49 4.48 3.79 23.37
C GLY A 49 4.47 2.26 23.23
N LEU A 50 4.38 1.74 21.99
CA LEU A 50 4.41 0.30 21.71
C LEU A 50 5.81 -0.11 21.22
N GLU A 51 6.83 0.17 22.00
CA GLU A 51 8.24 -0.02 21.61
C GLU A 51 8.65 -1.49 21.40
N THR A 52 7.89 -2.44 21.96
CA THR A 52 8.16 -3.88 21.82
C THR A 52 7.59 -4.50 20.56
N ILE A 53 7.05 -3.68 19.65
CA ILE A 53 6.51 -4.20 18.39
C ILE A 53 7.65 -4.56 17.44
N GLN A 54 7.53 -5.72 16.83
CA GLN A 54 8.47 -6.19 15.82
C GLN A 54 7.72 -6.30 14.49
N VAL A 55 8.31 -5.76 13.42
CA VAL A 55 7.75 -5.86 12.07
C VAL A 55 8.81 -6.47 11.16
N ASP A 56 8.57 -7.68 10.71
CA ASP A 56 9.44 -8.41 9.81
C ASP A 56 8.89 -8.38 8.39
N ARG A 57 9.78 -8.23 7.41
CA ARG A 57 9.49 -8.29 5.97
C ARG A 57 9.86 -9.63 5.39
N GLU A 58 9.11 -10.07 4.37
CA GLU A 58 9.43 -11.26 3.58
C GLU A 58 9.74 -12.49 4.43
N VAL A 59 8.89 -12.73 5.44
CA VAL A 59 9.08 -13.86 6.35
C VAL A 59 8.83 -15.15 5.60
N THR A 60 9.88 -15.98 5.50
CA THR A 60 9.77 -17.30 4.89
C THR A 60 8.96 -18.23 5.80
N LEU A 61 7.92 -18.79 5.24
CA LEU A 61 7.05 -19.79 5.87
C LEU A 61 7.49 -21.20 5.50
N GLN A 62 6.82 -22.19 6.04
CA GLN A 62 6.97 -23.59 5.58
C GLN A 62 6.67 -23.65 4.08
N ASP A 63 7.35 -24.50 3.34
CA ASP A 63 7.27 -24.63 1.88
C ASP A 63 7.88 -23.48 1.06
N ASN A 64 8.85 -22.74 1.62
CA ASN A 64 9.52 -21.62 0.95
C ASN A 64 8.58 -20.50 0.47
N LYS A 65 7.36 -20.44 0.98
CA LYS A 65 6.44 -19.33 0.77
C LYS A 65 6.83 -18.16 1.65
N ARG A 66 6.53 -16.94 1.22
CA ARG A 66 6.85 -15.73 1.98
C ARG A 66 5.59 -14.89 2.14
N THR A 67 5.37 -14.37 3.36
CA THR A 67 4.42 -13.29 3.60
C THR A 67 5.12 -11.96 3.55
N ASP A 68 4.43 -10.92 3.10
CA ASP A 68 5.01 -9.59 2.91
C ASP A 68 5.45 -8.97 4.23
N LEU A 69 4.55 -8.89 5.22
CA LEU A 69 4.85 -8.37 6.55
C LEU A 69 4.25 -9.25 7.64
N LEU A 70 4.98 -9.40 8.73
CA LEU A 70 4.52 -10.06 9.94
C LEU A 70 4.77 -9.15 11.14
N VAL A 71 3.70 -8.72 11.80
CA VAL A 71 3.75 -7.82 12.95
C VAL A 71 3.55 -8.63 14.22
N ARG A 72 4.51 -8.56 15.14
CA ARG A 72 4.49 -9.24 16.44
C ARG A 72 4.48 -8.24 17.57
N TYR A 73 3.73 -8.55 18.62
CA TYR A 73 3.71 -7.76 19.85
C TYR A 73 3.75 -8.70 21.06
N GLY A 74 4.88 -8.72 21.74
CA GLY A 74 5.10 -9.60 22.89
C GLY A 74 4.85 -11.08 22.56
N MET A 75 4.07 -11.76 23.39
CA MET A 75 3.71 -13.18 23.26
C MET A 75 2.39 -13.40 22.47
N CYS A 76 1.80 -12.35 21.93
CA CYS A 76 0.57 -12.47 21.16
C CYS A 76 0.81 -13.12 19.81
N ASN A 77 -0.22 -13.79 19.28
CA ASN A 77 -0.19 -14.29 17.92
C ASN A 77 0.00 -13.12 16.94
N PRO A 78 0.76 -13.32 15.87
CA PRO A 78 1.13 -12.25 14.95
C PRO A 78 -0.07 -11.74 14.13
N ILE A 79 0.09 -10.53 13.58
CA ILE A 79 -0.75 -10.01 12.52
C ILE A 79 0.03 -10.21 11.21
N MET A 80 -0.59 -10.91 10.27
CA MET A 80 -0.06 -11.09 8.91
C MET A 80 -0.61 -9.98 8.01
N ILE A 81 0.25 -9.39 7.19
CA ILE A 81 -0.16 -8.37 6.21
C ILE A 81 0.37 -8.78 4.84
N GLU A 82 -0.53 -8.94 3.89
CA GLU A 82 -0.25 -9.14 2.48
C GLU A 82 -0.58 -7.87 1.71
N LEU A 83 0.30 -7.48 0.81
CA LEU A 83 0.23 -6.24 0.04
C LEU A 83 0.03 -6.53 -1.43
N LYS A 84 -0.85 -5.78 -2.08
CA LYS A 84 -1.00 -5.82 -3.53
C LYS A 84 -1.28 -4.45 -4.11
N LEU A 85 -0.76 -4.22 -5.30
CA LEU A 85 -1.19 -3.08 -6.09
C LEU A 85 -2.56 -3.37 -6.72
N LEU A 86 -3.45 -2.39 -6.76
CA LEU A 86 -4.80 -2.54 -7.32
C LEU A 86 -4.80 -3.01 -8.79
N ASN A 87 -3.75 -2.74 -9.55
CA ASN A 87 -3.60 -3.16 -10.94
C ASN A 87 -2.96 -4.55 -11.11
N ASN A 88 -2.59 -5.22 -10.04
CA ASN A 88 -2.02 -6.55 -10.10
C ASN A 88 -3.05 -7.57 -10.64
N ASN A 89 -2.59 -8.52 -11.43
CA ASN A 89 -3.44 -9.54 -12.01
C ASN A 89 -4.18 -10.37 -10.95
N GLU A 90 -3.53 -10.64 -9.81
CA GLU A 90 -4.12 -11.33 -8.65
C GLU A 90 -5.33 -10.59 -8.05
N ILE A 91 -5.59 -9.33 -8.45
CA ILE A 91 -6.79 -8.58 -8.09
C ILE A 91 -7.73 -8.44 -9.28
N GLN A 92 -7.18 -8.21 -10.48
CA GLN A 92 -7.96 -7.87 -11.67
C GLN A 92 -8.54 -9.07 -12.40
N ASN A 93 -7.89 -10.24 -12.31
CA ASN A 93 -8.29 -11.47 -12.96
C ASN A 93 -8.99 -12.40 -11.96
N ASP A 94 -10.22 -12.79 -12.23
CA ASP A 94 -11.05 -13.59 -11.32
C ASP A 94 -10.41 -14.95 -10.97
N LYS A 95 -9.79 -15.61 -11.95
CA LYS A 95 -9.12 -16.90 -11.73
C LYS A 95 -7.90 -16.75 -10.83
N GLU A 96 -7.02 -15.78 -11.14
CA GLU A 96 -5.82 -15.52 -10.34
C GLU A 96 -6.17 -15.04 -8.93
N ARG A 97 -7.27 -14.29 -8.77
CA ARG A 97 -7.79 -13.84 -7.49
C ARG A 97 -8.24 -15.02 -6.61
N GLN A 98 -8.93 -16.01 -7.18
CA GLN A 98 -9.32 -17.22 -6.45
C GLN A 98 -8.09 -18.07 -6.05
N GLU A 99 -7.13 -18.24 -6.95
CA GLU A 99 -5.88 -18.93 -6.64
C GLU A 99 -5.11 -18.22 -5.52
N TYR A 100 -5.08 -16.88 -5.54
CA TYR A 100 -4.43 -16.09 -4.51
C TYR A 100 -5.18 -16.15 -3.17
N LYS A 101 -6.51 -16.17 -3.16
CA LYS A 101 -7.31 -16.38 -1.95
C LYS A 101 -6.91 -17.67 -1.24
N HIS A 102 -6.69 -18.76 -1.97
CA HIS A 102 -6.21 -20.02 -1.39
C HIS A 102 -4.81 -19.89 -0.77
N LYS A 103 -3.88 -19.20 -1.44
CA LYS A 103 -2.54 -18.90 -0.90
C LYS A 103 -2.65 -18.05 0.38
N PHE A 104 -3.45 -17.01 0.38
CA PHE A 104 -3.66 -16.15 1.53
C PHE A 104 -4.15 -16.93 2.76
N ILE A 105 -5.12 -17.84 2.58
CA ILE A 105 -5.59 -18.73 3.65
C ILE A 105 -4.46 -19.63 4.18
N GLN A 106 -3.63 -20.18 3.28
CA GLN A 106 -2.48 -20.99 3.69
C GLN A 106 -1.47 -20.18 4.50
N TYR A 107 -1.18 -18.93 4.10
CA TYR A 107 -0.28 -18.02 4.83
C TYR A 107 -0.83 -17.69 6.22
N THR A 108 -2.12 -17.37 6.32
CA THR A 108 -2.80 -17.12 7.60
C THR A 108 -2.63 -18.29 8.57
N ARG A 109 -2.82 -19.53 8.08
CA ARG A 109 -2.66 -20.73 8.89
C ARG A 109 -1.20 -20.99 9.28
N ALA A 110 -0.27 -20.86 8.33
CA ALA A 110 1.16 -21.11 8.55
C ALA A 110 1.78 -20.12 9.53
N THR A 111 1.29 -18.87 9.57
CA THR A 111 1.75 -17.85 10.52
C THR A 111 1.04 -17.93 11.87
N ASN A 112 -0.02 -18.72 12.00
CA ASN A 112 -0.91 -18.71 13.16
C ASN A 112 -1.38 -17.28 13.52
N ALA A 113 -1.69 -16.48 12.51
CA ALA A 113 -2.04 -15.08 12.68
C ALA A 113 -3.40 -14.92 13.40
N CYS A 114 -3.45 -14.03 14.38
CA CYS A 114 -4.70 -13.67 15.05
C CYS A 114 -5.55 -12.72 14.19
N LEU A 115 -4.92 -12.03 13.25
CA LEU A 115 -5.54 -11.17 12.25
C LEU A 115 -4.72 -11.24 10.96
N SER A 116 -5.40 -11.39 9.85
CA SER A 116 -4.80 -11.31 8.51
C SER A 116 -5.33 -10.08 7.80
N VAL A 117 -4.42 -9.31 7.22
CA VAL A 117 -4.74 -8.06 6.52
C VAL A 117 -4.36 -8.21 5.06
N PHE A 118 -5.33 -8.05 4.17
CA PHE A 118 -5.07 -7.93 2.75
C PHE A 118 -5.15 -6.45 2.37
N TRP A 119 -3.99 -5.84 2.16
CA TRP A 119 -3.88 -4.39 1.99
C TRP A 119 -3.58 -4.03 0.55
N VAL A 120 -4.57 -3.43 -0.11
CA VAL A 120 -4.49 -3.04 -1.52
C VAL A 120 -4.14 -1.56 -1.64
N PHE A 121 -3.19 -1.24 -2.51
CA PHE A 121 -2.75 0.13 -2.78
C PHE A 121 -3.16 0.56 -4.18
N ASN A 122 -3.95 1.63 -4.27
CA ASN A 122 -4.30 2.25 -5.54
C ASN A 122 -3.30 3.38 -5.85
N VAL A 123 -2.35 3.09 -6.72
CA VAL A 123 -1.30 4.00 -7.14
C VAL A 123 -1.60 4.70 -8.48
N HIS A 124 -2.73 4.38 -9.11
CA HIS A 124 -3.10 4.93 -10.42
C HIS A 124 -4.03 6.12 -10.32
N LYS A 125 -3.87 7.07 -11.26
CA LYS A 125 -4.70 8.28 -11.35
C LYS A 125 -6.17 7.99 -11.72
N LYS A 126 -6.49 6.84 -12.31
CA LYS A 126 -7.85 6.51 -12.79
C LYS A 126 -8.56 5.56 -11.83
N ASN A 127 -9.80 5.89 -11.46
CA ASN A 127 -10.65 5.07 -10.58
C ASN A 127 -11.23 3.82 -11.26
N SER A 128 -10.88 3.54 -12.51
CA SER A 128 -11.53 2.50 -13.33
C SER A 128 -11.46 1.07 -12.79
N LYS A 129 -10.67 0.85 -11.74
CA LYS A 129 -10.44 -0.50 -11.17
C LYS A 129 -10.98 -0.68 -9.75
N ILE A 130 -11.62 0.32 -9.17
CA ILE A 130 -12.16 0.25 -7.80
C ILE A 130 -13.25 -0.82 -7.67
N ASN A 131 -14.04 -1.07 -8.72
CA ASN A 131 -15.06 -2.12 -8.70
C ASN A 131 -14.47 -3.50 -8.39
N LYS A 132 -13.26 -3.79 -8.89
CA LYS A 132 -12.57 -5.05 -8.59
C LYS A 132 -12.12 -5.17 -7.14
N PHE A 133 -11.86 -4.06 -6.48
CA PHE A 133 -11.59 -4.06 -5.03
C PHE A 133 -12.86 -4.40 -4.23
N GLU A 134 -14.02 -3.89 -4.62
CA GLU A 134 -15.28 -4.22 -3.95
C GLU A 134 -15.64 -5.71 -4.13
N GLU A 135 -15.42 -6.28 -5.31
CA GLU A 135 -15.55 -7.73 -5.55
C GLU A 135 -14.62 -8.52 -4.62
N LEU A 136 -13.33 -8.15 -4.56
CA LEU A 136 -12.34 -8.77 -3.67
C LEU A 136 -12.79 -8.71 -2.20
N LYS A 137 -13.26 -7.55 -1.74
CA LYS A 137 -13.72 -7.36 -0.38
C LYS A 137 -14.88 -8.30 -0.04
N ILE A 138 -15.83 -8.47 -0.96
CA ILE A 138 -16.95 -9.41 -0.81
C ILE A 138 -16.43 -10.85 -0.72
N GLU A 139 -15.50 -11.23 -1.60
CA GLU A 139 -14.94 -12.59 -1.64
C GLU A 139 -14.16 -12.98 -0.37
N TYR A 140 -13.55 -12.01 0.32
CA TYR A 140 -12.79 -12.25 1.55
C TYR A 140 -13.62 -12.05 2.83
N ASN A 141 -14.86 -11.59 2.70
CA ASN A 141 -15.73 -11.28 3.84
C ASN A 141 -16.13 -12.53 4.65
N ASP A 142 -16.06 -13.71 4.05
CA ASP A 142 -16.32 -15.00 4.68
C ASP A 142 -15.12 -15.56 5.47
N LEU A 143 -13.95 -14.94 5.34
CA LEU A 143 -12.74 -15.36 6.06
C LEU A 143 -12.71 -14.75 7.46
N ASN A 144 -12.72 -15.63 8.46
CA ASN A 144 -12.60 -15.23 9.85
C ASN A 144 -11.30 -14.46 10.12
N ASN A 145 -11.38 -13.41 10.92
CA ASN A 145 -10.23 -12.58 11.30
C ASN A 145 -9.44 -12.04 10.12
N THR A 146 -10.14 -11.72 9.03
CA THR A 146 -9.53 -11.12 7.84
C THR A 146 -10.06 -9.71 7.66
N LEU A 147 -9.15 -8.79 7.33
CA LEU A 147 -9.44 -7.40 7.03
C LEU A 147 -8.93 -7.07 5.63
N VAL A 148 -9.78 -6.54 4.78
CA VAL A 148 -9.42 -6.07 3.44
C VAL A 148 -9.42 -4.56 3.43
N LEU A 149 -8.27 -3.95 3.11
CA LEU A 149 -8.05 -2.52 3.14
C LEU A 149 -7.69 -1.99 1.77
N LEU A 150 -8.19 -0.79 1.47
CA LEU A 150 -7.75 0.01 0.33
C LEU A 150 -7.14 1.31 0.81
N THR A 151 -5.93 1.59 0.35
CA THR A 151 -5.32 2.92 0.48
C THR A 151 -5.21 3.55 -0.90
N ASP A 152 -5.90 4.68 -1.07
CA ASP A 152 -5.77 5.48 -2.28
C ASP A 152 -4.57 6.42 -2.15
N CYS A 153 -3.51 6.12 -2.89
CA CYS A 153 -2.28 6.92 -2.92
C CYS A 153 -2.42 8.13 -3.85
N LYS A 154 -3.64 8.59 -4.17
CA LYS A 154 -3.87 9.81 -4.94
C LYS A 154 -3.82 11.03 -4.03
N CYS A 155 -3.21 12.11 -4.56
CA CYS A 155 -3.38 13.42 -3.94
C CYS A 155 -4.87 13.80 -3.92
N SER A 156 -5.42 14.10 -2.77
CA SER A 156 -6.61 14.92 -2.72
C SER A 156 -6.30 16.19 -3.51
N SER A 157 -7.15 16.56 -4.45
CA SER A 157 -6.97 17.66 -5.41
C SER A 157 -6.85 19.07 -4.80
N GLY A 158 -6.50 19.17 -3.52
CA GLY A 158 -6.32 20.41 -2.76
C GLY A 158 -4.88 20.74 -2.37
N VAL A 159 -3.93 19.82 -2.55
CA VAL A 159 -2.51 20.10 -2.29
C VAL A 159 -1.74 19.95 -3.60
N GLU A 160 -1.99 20.81 -4.56
CA GLU A 160 -0.97 21.21 -5.52
C GLU A 160 0.09 21.96 -4.73
N THR A 161 1.06 21.23 -4.17
CA THR A 161 2.30 21.83 -3.70
C THR A 161 2.88 22.63 -4.86
N GLY A 162 3.07 23.94 -4.66
CA GLY A 162 3.44 24.93 -5.65
C GLY A 162 4.80 24.76 -6.36
N LEU A 163 5.10 23.55 -6.79
CA LEU A 163 6.14 23.25 -7.76
C LEU A 163 5.46 23.16 -9.14
N SER A 164 5.08 24.33 -9.64
CA SER A 164 4.74 24.52 -11.04
C SER A 164 5.92 24.04 -11.89
N PRO A 165 5.75 23.08 -12.82
CA PRO A 165 6.81 22.80 -13.77
C PRO A 165 7.10 24.06 -14.56
N ASN A 166 8.38 24.44 -14.62
CA ASN A 166 8.94 25.59 -15.31
C ASN A 166 8.06 26.08 -16.48
N LYS A 167 7.52 27.30 -16.33
CA LYS A 167 6.97 28.03 -17.46
C LYS A 167 8.07 28.11 -18.51
N LYS A 168 7.86 27.46 -19.64
CA LYS A 168 8.71 27.65 -20.82
C LYS A 168 8.74 29.15 -21.12
N GLU A 169 9.92 29.74 -21.04
CA GLU A 169 10.13 31.12 -21.48
C GLU A 169 9.58 31.32 -22.89
N PRO A 170 8.91 32.45 -23.14
CA PRO A 170 8.39 32.75 -24.47
C PRO A 170 9.56 32.90 -25.44
N LYS A 171 9.59 32.07 -26.49
CA LYS A 171 10.55 32.19 -27.58
C LYS A 171 10.42 33.59 -28.20
N VAL A 172 11.44 34.45 -27.99
CA VAL A 172 11.58 35.73 -28.66
C VAL A 172 11.74 35.48 -30.16
N LYS A 173 10.74 35.87 -30.94
CA LYS A 173 10.85 35.85 -32.41
C LYS A 173 11.83 36.90 -32.84
N LYS A 174 13.01 36.49 -33.32
CA LYS A 174 13.94 37.38 -34.00
C LYS A 174 13.36 37.77 -35.36
N THR A 175 12.82 38.99 -35.45
CA THR A 175 12.45 39.62 -36.71
C THR A 175 13.71 40.09 -37.39
N SER A 176 14.16 39.38 -38.43
CA SER A 176 15.22 39.87 -39.33
C SER A 176 14.66 40.98 -40.24
N LYS A 177 15.02 42.22 -39.94
CA LYS A 177 14.86 43.33 -40.89
C LYS A 177 15.87 43.15 -42.02
N LYS A 178 15.40 42.86 -43.24
CA LYS A 178 16.19 43.10 -44.47
C LYS A 178 16.26 44.58 -44.69
N VAL A 179 17.50 45.09 -44.72
CA VAL A 179 17.80 46.44 -45.24
C VAL A 179 18.15 46.29 -46.72
N LYS A 180 17.51 47.10 -47.55
CA LYS A 180 17.84 47.25 -48.99
C LYS A 180 19.04 48.14 -49.12
#